data_26e8bb086c99075951d278a959f3bdf0
#
_entry.id   26e8bb086c99075951d278a959f3bdf0
#
_cell.length_a   1.000
_cell.length_b   1.000
_cell.length_c   1.000
_cell.angle_alpha   90.00
_cell.angle_beta   90.00
_cell.angle_gamma   90.00
#
_symmetry.space_group_name_H-M   'P 1'
#
loop_
_entity.id
_entity.type
_entity.pdbx_description
1 polymer ?
#
loop_
_entity_poly.entity_id
_entity_poly.type
_entity_poly.pdbx_seq_one_letter_code
_entity_poly.pdbx_strand_id
1 'polypeptide(L)'
;AALSKLPSVTAVDLGRGDGASALSADALQALTAAHPDLSFSYAFTAGGIDCSLDAASLDLTGIDAASAAELTPYLPCMTALSSVTLGDEAGCKLTWDEIAALEKACPQADFDYTFTLYGKSFTLADETIDLSKTEISDNGDAVVAALPALTRCRTLDMDDGGIVTGLGNDRMQQIREQFPDIDVVWRIWFGTYYSVRTDTERILASRPSVGGILYDEEVDKLKYCTKAKYIDLGHNEMIYSIGFVQSMPDLEVFIIAMNPLSDLSPLASCTKLEYLEIFTTNVTDLSPLSELTNLRHLNISNLPNLTDIYPLYSLTELERLWIGTLTPIPAEQVAEMQKRAPNCTISTSSSEAQGDAWRYTWYDENNATYHWVERHELLREQLGYNYQEYSFYWLDPKCERPAPAEYAGMYYGKTDSIDDEP
;
A
#
# COMPACT_ATOMS: atom_id res chain seq x y z
N ALA A 1 4.53 -44.55 -25.95
CA ALA A 1 4.03 -45.93 -25.86
C ALA A 1 5.09 -46.99 -25.49
N ALA A 2 6.40 -46.80 -25.89
CA ALA A 2 7.45 -47.76 -25.49
C ALA A 2 7.89 -47.55 -24.04
N LEU A 3 8.09 -46.34 -23.60
CA LEU A 3 8.55 -45.98 -22.27
C LEU A 3 7.57 -46.40 -21.16
N SER A 4 6.26 -46.33 -21.40
CA SER A 4 5.26 -46.76 -20.42
C SER A 4 5.25 -48.26 -20.11
N LYS A 5 6.03 -49.06 -20.85
CA LYS A 5 6.22 -50.50 -20.65
C LYS A 5 7.44 -50.86 -19.82
N LEU A 6 8.22 -49.87 -19.37
CA LEU A 6 9.47 -50.01 -18.65
C LEU A 6 9.35 -49.39 -17.24
N PRO A 7 8.65 -50.02 -16.28
CA PRO A 7 8.32 -49.42 -15.00
C PRO A 7 9.52 -49.10 -14.10
N SER A 8 10.70 -49.59 -14.41
CA SER A 8 11.94 -49.37 -13.65
C SER A 8 12.85 -48.29 -14.24
N VAL A 9 12.44 -47.68 -15.38
CA VAL A 9 13.22 -46.58 -15.99
C VAL A 9 12.87 -45.29 -15.29
N THR A 10 13.88 -44.60 -14.80
CA THR A 10 13.76 -43.28 -14.18
C THR A 10 14.46 -42.17 -15.00
N ALA A 11 15.35 -42.55 -15.91
CA ALA A 11 16.06 -41.62 -16.78
C ALA A 11 16.19 -42.18 -18.20
N VAL A 12 16.15 -41.30 -19.20
CA VAL A 12 16.30 -41.64 -20.60
C VAL A 12 17.27 -40.66 -21.26
N ASP A 13 18.33 -41.24 -21.85
CA ASP A 13 19.25 -40.49 -22.68
C ASP A 13 18.82 -40.53 -24.13
N LEU A 14 18.50 -39.38 -24.70
CA LEU A 14 18.06 -39.21 -26.10
C LEU A 14 19.26 -38.92 -27.03
N GLY A 15 20.46 -38.82 -26.45
CA GLY A 15 21.67 -38.50 -27.19
C GLY A 15 21.75 -37.04 -27.61
N ARG A 16 22.37 -36.81 -28.80
CA ARG A 16 22.52 -35.46 -29.38
C ARG A 16 21.75 -35.37 -30.70
N GLY A 17 21.01 -34.30 -30.90
CA GLY A 17 20.34 -33.97 -32.11
C GLY A 17 21.06 -32.83 -32.88
N ASP A 18 21.53 -33.12 -34.08
CA ASP A 18 22.18 -32.13 -34.94
C ASP A 18 21.42 -31.98 -36.26
N GLY A 19 21.20 -30.76 -36.71
CA GLY A 19 20.54 -30.46 -37.98
C GLY A 19 19.16 -31.12 -38.13
N ALA A 20 18.94 -31.89 -39.16
CA ALA A 20 17.65 -32.53 -39.46
C ALA A 20 17.25 -33.64 -38.48
N SER A 21 18.16 -34.09 -37.59
CA SER A 21 17.88 -35.06 -36.52
C SER A 21 17.52 -34.42 -35.17
N ALA A 22 17.58 -33.08 -35.09
CA ALA A 22 17.24 -32.37 -33.88
C ALA A 22 15.73 -32.47 -33.57
N LEU A 23 15.43 -32.76 -32.29
CA LEU A 23 14.04 -32.70 -31.84
C LEU A 23 13.61 -31.24 -31.69
N SER A 24 12.42 -30.94 -32.20
CA SER A 24 11.84 -29.60 -32.01
C SER A 24 11.44 -29.38 -30.54
N ALA A 25 11.34 -28.13 -30.14
CA ALA A 25 10.87 -27.77 -28.80
C ALA A 25 9.48 -28.37 -28.50
N ASP A 26 8.55 -28.35 -29.46
CA ASP A 26 7.23 -28.95 -29.32
C ASP A 26 7.30 -30.46 -29.07
N ALA A 27 8.20 -31.17 -29.80
CA ALA A 27 8.38 -32.61 -29.61
C ALA A 27 8.96 -32.93 -28.22
N LEU A 28 9.90 -32.12 -27.72
CA LEU A 28 10.46 -32.26 -26.39
C LEU A 28 9.45 -31.93 -25.31
N GLN A 29 8.67 -30.85 -25.45
CA GLN A 29 7.58 -30.51 -24.52
C GLN A 29 6.53 -31.61 -24.46
N ALA A 30 6.10 -32.14 -25.60
CA ALA A 30 5.15 -33.25 -25.65
C ALA A 30 5.73 -34.52 -24.97
N LEU A 31 7.01 -34.78 -25.13
CA LEU A 31 7.68 -35.94 -24.53
C LEU A 31 7.78 -35.81 -23.00
N THR A 32 8.23 -34.66 -22.50
CA THR A 32 8.38 -34.40 -21.05
C THR A 32 7.01 -34.36 -20.36
N ALA A 33 6.00 -33.74 -21.00
CA ALA A 33 4.64 -33.70 -20.47
C ALA A 33 3.97 -35.10 -20.42
N ALA A 34 4.28 -35.96 -21.40
CA ALA A 34 3.75 -37.34 -21.42
C ALA A 34 4.41 -38.28 -20.40
N HIS A 35 5.55 -37.91 -19.86
CA HIS A 35 6.34 -38.72 -18.94
C HIS A 35 6.97 -37.87 -17.83
N PRO A 36 6.14 -37.28 -16.96
CA PRO A 36 6.60 -36.32 -15.93
C PRO A 36 7.50 -36.95 -14.84
N ASP A 37 7.42 -38.32 -14.70
CA ASP A 37 8.22 -39.06 -13.75
C ASP A 37 9.59 -39.49 -14.28
N LEU A 38 9.91 -39.15 -15.56
CA LEU A 38 11.18 -39.50 -16.19
C LEU A 38 12.05 -38.26 -16.34
N SER A 39 13.31 -38.36 -16.01
CA SER A 39 14.32 -37.40 -16.40
C SER A 39 14.83 -37.70 -17.81
N PHE A 40 14.99 -36.65 -18.62
CA PHE A 40 15.50 -36.76 -19.96
C PHE A 40 16.82 -35.98 -20.09
N SER A 41 17.85 -36.63 -20.64
CA SER A 41 19.03 -35.94 -21.15
C SER A 41 18.97 -35.88 -22.68
N TYR A 42 19.25 -34.71 -23.24
CA TYR A 42 19.28 -34.50 -24.68
C TYR A 42 20.13 -33.27 -24.96
N ALA A 43 21.22 -33.47 -25.68
CA ALA A 43 22.07 -32.37 -26.12
C ALA A 43 21.60 -31.82 -27.48
N PHE A 44 21.54 -30.51 -27.60
CA PHE A 44 21.08 -29.82 -28.82
C PHE A 44 21.73 -28.43 -28.95
N THR A 45 21.64 -27.84 -30.10
CA THR A 45 22.04 -26.46 -30.32
C THR A 45 20.82 -25.63 -30.68
N ALA A 46 20.57 -24.53 -30.00
CA ALA A 46 19.50 -23.58 -30.27
C ALA A 46 20.06 -22.16 -30.18
N GLY A 47 19.75 -21.31 -31.17
CA GLY A 47 20.28 -19.95 -31.24
C GLY A 47 21.81 -19.87 -31.23
N GLY A 48 22.49 -20.91 -31.74
CA GLY A 48 23.95 -20.99 -31.76
C GLY A 48 24.58 -21.38 -30.39
N ILE A 49 23.76 -21.74 -29.41
CA ILE A 49 24.18 -22.13 -28.05
C ILE A 49 24.03 -23.65 -27.88
N ASP A 50 25.10 -24.29 -27.40
CA ASP A 50 25.03 -25.69 -27.03
C ASP A 50 24.33 -25.88 -25.69
N CYS A 51 23.22 -26.63 -25.70
CA CYS A 51 22.34 -26.85 -24.59
C CYS A 51 22.20 -28.33 -24.24
N SER A 52 21.79 -28.61 -23.01
CA SER A 52 21.32 -29.92 -22.58
C SER A 52 20.06 -29.80 -21.71
N LEU A 53 19.09 -30.69 -21.88
CA LEU A 53 17.86 -30.69 -21.09
C LEU A 53 18.09 -30.84 -19.58
N ASP A 54 19.17 -31.49 -19.17
CA ASP A 54 19.57 -31.73 -17.81
C ASP A 54 20.60 -30.71 -17.29
N ALA A 55 20.87 -29.63 -18.07
CA ALA A 55 21.75 -28.56 -17.63
C ALA A 55 21.16 -27.83 -16.40
N ALA A 56 21.98 -27.64 -15.38
CA ALA A 56 21.63 -26.87 -14.20
C ALA A 56 21.89 -25.36 -14.36
N SER A 57 22.75 -24.99 -15.30
CA SER A 57 23.08 -23.59 -15.58
C SER A 57 23.21 -23.35 -17.07
N LEU A 58 22.95 -22.11 -17.49
CA LEU A 58 23.06 -21.67 -18.88
C LEU A 58 23.72 -20.29 -18.95
N ASP A 59 24.80 -20.16 -19.71
CA ASP A 59 25.44 -18.87 -19.95
C ASP A 59 24.95 -18.30 -21.28
N LEU A 60 24.21 -17.20 -21.21
CA LEU A 60 23.64 -16.45 -22.32
C LEU A 60 24.30 -15.07 -22.48
N THR A 61 25.48 -14.87 -21.88
CA THR A 61 26.20 -13.60 -21.99
C THR A 61 26.43 -13.24 -23.46
N GLY A 62 25.94 -12.07 -23.87
CA GLY A 62 26.07 -11.55 -25.23
C GLY A 62 25.15 -12.18 -26.27
N ILE A 63 24.17 -13.00 -25.87
CA ILE A 63 23.14 -13.51 -26.78
C ILE A 63 22.39 -12.36 -27.46
N ASP A 64 22.06 -12.52 -28.74
CA ASP A 64 21.23 -11.57 -29.45
C ASP A 64 19.73 -12.01 -29.51
N ALA A 65 18.88 -11.10 -29.91
CA ALA A 65 17.44 -11.32 -29.96
C ALA A 65 17.03 -12.54 -30.85
N ALA A 66 17.71 -12.78 -31.97
CA ALA A 66 17.38 -13.89 -32.86
C ALA A 66 17.73 -15.23 -32.21
N SER A 67 18.91 -15.31 -31.56
CA SER A 67 19.36 -16.48 -30.86
C SER A 67 18.48 -16.75 -29.61
N ALA A 68 18.10 -15.72 -28.87
CA ALA A 68 17.17 -15.83 -27.75
C ALA A 68 15.79 -16.34 -28.19
N ALA A 69 15.25 -15.85 -29.29
CA ALA A 69 13.97 -16.30 -29.85
C ALA A 69 13.98 -17.78 -30.26
N GLU A 70 15.11 -18.27 -30.81
CA GLU A 70 15.28 -19.69 -31.13
C GLU A 70 15.40 -20.58 -29.89
N LEU A 71 16.04 -20.07 -28.81
CA LEU A 71 16.26 -20.82 -27.56
C LEU A 71 15.00 -20.87 -26.70
N THR A 72 14.28 -19.76 -26.57
CA THR A 72 13.15 -19.60 -25.63
C THR A 72 12.15 -20.76 -25.65
N PRO A 73 11.74 -21.33 -26.79
CA PRO A 73 10.80 -22.48 -26.81
C PRO A 73 11.31 -23.74 -26.14
N TYR A 74 12.63 -23.91 -25.98
CA TYR A 74 13.22 -25.09 -25.33
C TYR A 74 13.32 -24.97 -23.82
N LEU A 75 13.37 -23.76 -23.27
CA LEU A 75 13.55 -23.49 -21.84
C LEU A 75 12.51 -24.22 -20.94
N PRO A 76 11.23 -24.31 -21.29
CA PRO A 76 10.24 -25.05 -20.48
C PRO A 76 10.56 -26.55 -20.34
N CYS A 77 11.37 -27.13 -21.24
CA CYS A 77 11.81 -28.52 -21.15
C CYS A 77 13.03 -28.72 -20.26
N MET A 78 13.77 -27.65 -19.96
CA MET A 78 14.99 -27.68 -19.16
C MET A 78 14.68 -27.59 -17.66
N THR A 79 13.97 -28.59 -17.14
CA THR A 79 13.43 -28.58 -15.78
C THR A 79 14.51 -28.59 -14.68
N ALA A 80 15.73 -28.98 -15.00
CA ALA A 80 16.88 -28.95 -14.09
C ALA A 80 17.56 -27.57 -14.06
N LEU A 81 17.23 -26.66 -14.99
CA LEU A 81 17.83 -25.35 -15.09
C LEU A 81 17.44 -24.48 -13.89
N SER A 82 18.43 -24.09 -13.13
CA SER A 82 18.29 -23.29 -11.91
C SER A 82 19.01 -21.94 -11.98
N SER A 83 19.86 -21.74 -12.98
CA SER A 83 20.63 -20.50 -13.14
C SER A 83 20.83 -20.16 -14.60
N VAL A 84 20.59 -18.90 -14.97
CA VAL A 84 20.85 -18.32 -16.30
C VAL A 84 21.67 -17.05 -16.13
N THR A 85 22.82 -16.96 -16.78
CA THR A 85 23.66 -15.75 -16.76
C THR A 85 23.41 -14.94 -18.03
N LEU A 86 22.98 -13.70 -17.88
CA LEU A 86 22.86 -12.70 -18.96
C LEU A 86 24.01 -11.68 -18.93
N GLY A 87 24.68 -11.59 -17.77
CA GLY A 87 25.79 -10.64 -17.54
C GLY A 87 25.30 -9.26 -17.09
N ASP A 88 25.77 -8.22 -17.74
CA ASP A 88 25.44 -6.84 -17.43
C ASP A 88 24.85 -6.10 -18.64
N GLU A 89 24.36 -4.89 -18.42
CA GLU A 89 23.76 -4.03 -19.43
C GLU A 89 24.71 -3.70 -20.58
N ALA A 90 26.03 -3.65 -20.34
CA ALA A 90 27.03 -3.38 -21.37
C ALA A 90 27.23 -4.58 -22.32
N GLY A 91 27.07 -5.80 -21.81
CA GLY A 91 27.21 -7.05 -22.56
C GLY A 91 25.91 -7.60 -23.11
N CYS A 92 24.78 -7.36 -22.47
CA CYS A 92 23.48 -7.85 -22.89
C CYS A 92 22.94 -7.05 -24.09
N LYS A 93 22.45 -7.77 -25.10
CA LYS A 93 21.87 -7.17 -26.33
C LYS A 93 20.36 -7.31 -26.40
N LEU A 94 19.75 -7.87 -25.35
CA LEU A 94 18.32 -8.11 -25.28
C LEU A 94 17.58 -6.86 -24.80
N THR A 95 16.41 -6.66 -25.33
CA THR A 95 15.44 -5.72 -24.79
C THR A 95 14.78 -6.27 -23.53
N TRP A 96 14.11 -5.42 -22.76
CA TRP A 96 13.35 -5.82 -21.59
C TRP A 96 12.27 -6.86 -21.90
N ASP A 97 11.58 -6.73 -23.04
CA ASP A 97 10.57 -7.69 -23.47
C ASP A 97 11.17 -9.09 -23.77
N GLU A 98 12.36 -9.12 -24.35
CA GLU A 98 13.08 -10.38 -24.61
C GLU A 98 13.58 -11.04 -23.33
N ILE A 99 14.08 -10.25 -22.37
CA ILE A 99 14.45 -10.75 -21.03
C ILE A 99 13.20 -11.29 -20.33
N ALA A 100 12.11 -10.56 -20.33
CA ALA A 100 10.84 -11.00 -19.75
C ALA A 100 10.32 -12.30 -20.36
N ALA A 101 10.52 -12.49 -21.67
CA ALA A 101 10.14 -13.71 -22.37
C ALA A 101 10.98 -14.91 -21.93
N LEU A 102 12.28 -14.72 -21.72
CA LEU A 102 13.18 -15.76 -21.18
C LEU A 102 12.78 -16.16 -19.74
N GLU A 103 12.58 -15.19 -18.86
CA GLU A 103 12.14 -15.45 -17.47
C GLU A 103 10.81 -16.20 -17.42
N LYS A 104 9.84 -15.76 -18.22
CA LYS A 104 8.54 -16.41 -18.32
C LYS A 104 8.63 -17.85 -18.83
N ALA A 105 9.57 -18.14 -19.71
CA ALA A 105 9.77 -19.49 -20.25
C ALA A 105 10.47 -20.41 -19.26
N CYS A 106 11.20 -19.87 -18.26
CA CYS A 106 11.97 -20.61 -17.30
C CYS A 106 11.83 -20.04 -15.86
N PRO A 107 10.62 -20.02 -15.28
CA PRO A 107 10.34 -19.34 -14.00
C PRO A 107 11.04 -19.98 -12.79
N GLN A 108 11.57 -21.21 -12.93
CA GLN A 108 12.32 -21.91 -11.88
C GLN A 108 13.78 -21.49 -11.79
N ALA A 109 14.33 -20.81 -12.82
CA ALA A 109 15.73 -20.42 -12.85
C ALA A 109 15.94 -19.01 -12.29
N ASP A 110 17.06 -18.81 -11.65
CA ASP A 110 17.55 -17.50 -11.27
C ASP A 110 18.33 -16.88 -12.43
N PHE A 111 17.94 -15.67 -12.81
CA PHE A 111 18.60 -14.91 -13.87
C PHE A 111 19.61 -13.93 -13.26
N ASP A 112 20.88 -14.13 -13.58
CA ASP A 112 21.97 -13.23 -13.19
C ASP A 112 22.14 -12.16 -14.27
N TYR A 113 21.56 -11.00 -14.02
CA TYR A 113 21.64 -9.82 -14.87
C TYR A 113 21.71 -8.56 -14.02
N THR A 114 22.71 -7.72 -14.28
CA THR A 114 22.87 -6.43 -13.62
C THR A 114 22.60 -5.29 -14.59
N PHE A 115 21.77 -4.34 -14.16
CA PHE A 115 21.35 -3.18 -14.95
C PHE A 115 21.33 -1.91 -14.13
N THR A 116 21.17 -0.76 -14.80
CA THR A 116 21.14 0.55 -14.18
C THR A 116 19.84 1.30 -14.52
N LEU A 117 19.14 1.80 -13.50
CA LEU A 117 18.05 2.74 -13.65
C LEU A 117 18.40 4.05 -12.93
N TYR A 118 18.42 5.16 -13.67
CA TYR A 118 18.68 6.50 -13.14
C TYR A 118 19.95 6.58 -12.25
N GLY A 119 21.00 5.84 -12.64
CA GLY A 119 22.28 5.85 -11.95
C GLY A 119 22.38 4.92 -10.71
N LYS A 120 21.31 4.19 -10.39
CA LYS A 120 21.33 3.13 -9.37
C LYS A 120 21.40 1.76 -10.05
N SER A 121 22.19 0.86 -9.48
CA SER A 121 22.40 -0.50 -9.99
C SER A 121 21.46 -1.49 -9.32
N PHE A 122 20.87 -2.39 -10.12
CA PHE A 122 19.92 -3.41 -9.71
C PHE A 122 20.20 -4.74 -10.40
N THR A 123 19.55 -5.79 -9.92
CA THR A 123 19.55 -7.13 -10.51
C THR A 123 18.11 -7.60 -10.73
N LEU A 124 17.92 -8.63 -11.58
CA LEU A 124 16.60 -9.25 -11.76
C LEU A 124 16.10 -9.97 -10.49
N ALA A 125 16.99 -10.25 -9.54
CA ALA A 125 16.64 -10.91 -8.29
C ALA A 125 16.10 -9.94 -7.22
N ASP A 126 16.20 -8.62 -7.44
CA ASP A 126 15.79 -7.63 -6.46
C ASP A 126 14.26 -7.62 -6.30
N GLU A 127 13.79 -7.81 -5.08
CA GLU A 127 12.38 -7.72 -4.73
C GLU A 127 11.92 -6.27 -4.56
N THR A 128 12.86 -5.35 -4.35
CA THR A 128 12.62 -3.92 -4.22
C THR A 128 13.49 -3.14 -5.17
N ILE A 129 12.86 -2.37 -6.05
CA ILE A 129 13.52 -1.36 -6.87
C ILE A 129 13.43 -0.02 -6.14
N ASP A 130 14.49 0.29 -5.40
CA ASP A 130 14.57 1.54 -4.63
C ASP A 130 15.11 2.68 -5.48
N LEU A 131 14.20 3.49 -6.04
CA LEU A 131 14.48 4.74 -6.74
C LEU A 131 14.22 5.97 -5.84
N SER A 132 14.07 5.77 -4.54
CA SER A 132 13.86 6.88 -3.61
C SER A 132 14.98 7.92 -3.71
N LYS A 133 14.62 9.19 -3.60
CA LYS A 133 15.53 10.34 -3.68
C LYS A 133 16.35 10.40 -4.99
N THR A 134 15.80 9.84 -6.06
CA THR A 134 16.42 9.79 -7.39
C THR A 134 15.68 10.70 -8.34
N GLU A 135 16.40 11.50 -9.12
CA GLU A 135 15.81 12.32 -10.18
C GLU A 135 15.36 11.43 -11.35
N ILE A 136 14.09 11.50 -11.71
CA ILE A 136 13.47 10.73 -12.79
C ILE A 136 13.20 11.68 -13.96
N SER A 137 14.05 11.66 -14.97
CA SER A 137 14.06 12.68 -16.04
C SER A 137 13.18 12.34 -17.26
N ASP A 138 12.72 11.09 -17.39
CA ASP A 138 12.00 10.56 -18.55
C ASP A 138 10.52 10.22 -18.26
N ASN A 139 9.93 10.84 -17.26
CA ASN A 139 8.57 10.55 -16.81
C ASN A 139 8.36 9.08 -16.36
N GLY A 140 9.43 8.40 -15.94
CA GLY A 140 9.40 7.00 -15.46
C GLY A 140 9.34 5.96 -16.58
N ASP A 141 9.59 6.34 -17.83
CA ASP A 141 9.43 5.41 -18.97
C ASP A 141 10.47 4.28 -18.94
N ALA A 142 11.70 4.54 -18.48
CA ALA A 142 12.72 3.51 -18.36
C ALA A 142 12.36 2.43 -17.33
N VAL A 143 11.84 2.84 -16.18
CA VAL A 143 11.41 1.87 -15.15
C VAL A 143 10.18 1.08 -15.64
N VAL A 144 9.21 1.74 -16.26
CA VAL A 144 8.02 1.07 -16.82
C VAL A 144 8.41 0.03 -17.87
N ALA A 145 9.41 0.33 -18.70
CA ALA A 145 9.92 -0.63 -19.69
C ALA A 145 10.60 -1.85 -19.02
N ALA A 146 11.28 -1.67 -17.89
CA ALA A 146 11.98 -2.73 -17.18
C ALA A 146 11.06 -3.66 -16.37
N LEU A 147 9.98 -3.11 -15.78
CA LEU A 147 9.12 -3.82 -14.82
C LEU A 147 8.59 -5.19 -15.32
N PRO A 148 8.24 -5.40 -16.62
CA PRO A 148 7.81 -6.72 -17.10
C PRO A 148 8.85 -7.84 -16.95
N ALA A 149 10.15 -7.49 -16.95
CA ALA A 149 11.25 -8.42 -16.75
C ALA A 149 11.66 -8.56 -15.27
N LEU A 150 11.13 -7.73 -14.38
CA LEU A 150 11.43 -7.77 -12.94
C LEU A 150 10.41 -8.66 -12.21
N THR A 151 10.37 -9.94 -12.57
CA THR A 151 9.33 -10.88 -12.11
C THR A 151 9.33 -11.10 -10.59
N ARG A 152 10.44 -10.80 -9.93
CA ARG A 152 10.60 -10.88 -8.47
C ARG A 152 10.29 -9.57 -7.76
N CYS A 153 10.19 -8.47 -8.47
CA CYS A 153 9.88 -7.17 -7.90
C CYS A 153 8.50 -7.19 -7.23
N ARG A 154 8.46 -6.76 -5.98
CA ARG A 154 7.25 -6.59 -5.17
C ARG A 154 7.02 -5.14 -4.79
N THR A 155 8.10 -4.36 -4.73
CA THR A 155 8.04 -2.95 -4.35
C THR A 155 8.84 -2.10 -5.32
N LEU A 156 8.22 -1.07 -5.84
CA LEU A 156 8.86 0.03 -6.56
C LEU A 156 8.78 1.28 -5.68
N ASP A 157 9.89 1.62 -5.02
CA ASP A 157 9.95 2.80 -4.17
C ASP A 157 10.46 4.01 -4.98
N MET A 158 9.57 4.96 -5.21
CA MET A 158 9.82 6.20 -5.94
C MET A 158 9.62 7.43 -5.04
N ASP A 159 9.82 7.27 -3.73
CA ASP A 159 9.72 8.37 -2.76
C ASP A 159 10.83 9.41 -3.03
N ASP A 160 10.42 10.60 -3.43
CA ASP A 160 11.35 11.68 -3.76
C ASP A 160 12.02 12.32 -2.55
N GLY A 161 11.64 11.93 -1.33
CA GLY A 161 12.21 12.46 -0.10
C GLY A 161 12.09 13.98 0.04
N GLY A 162 11.17 14.59 -0.70
CA GLY A 162 10.98 16.02 -0.74
C GLY A 162 11.72 16.75 -1.85
N ILE A 163 12.39 16.03 -2.72
CA ILE A 163 12.96 16.55 -3.95
C ILE A 163 11.87 16.44 -5.02
N VAL A 164 11.64 17.52 -5.76
CA VAL A 164 10.69 17.48 -6.88
C VAL A 164 11.29 16.64 -8.00
N THR A 165 10.83 15.41 -8.12
CA THR A 165 11.34 14.46 -9.13
C THR A 165 10.75 14.67 -10.52
N GLY A 166 9.75 15.53 -10.65
CA GLY A 166 9.05 15.75 -11.91
C GLY A 166 7.91 14.77 -12.21
N LEU A 167 7.73 13.69 -11.43
CA LEU A 167 6.60 12.77 -11.57
C LEU A 167 5.40 13.24 -10.74
N GLY A 168 4.29 13.52 -11.43
CA GLY A 168 3.03 13.84 -10.77
C GLY A 168 2.31 12.59 -10.24
N ASN A 169 1.41 12.79 -9.26
CA ASN A 169 0.59 11.74 -8.65
C ASN A 169 -0.18 10.91 -9.71
N ASP A 170 -0.69 11.55 -10.76
CA ASP A 170 -1.45 10.87 -11.82
C ASP A 170 -0.57 9.87 -12.59
N ARG A 171 0.69 10.22 -12.86
CA ARG A 171 1.63 9.31 -13.51
C ARG A 171 1.99 8.14 -12.61
N MET A 172 2.22 8.40 -11.34
CA MET A 172 2.50 7.35 -10.34
C MET A 172 1.32 6.38 -10.21
N GLN A 173 0.10 6.91 -10.21
CA GLN A 173 -1.12 6.10 -10.18
C GLN A 173 -1.26 5.24 -11.45
N GLN A 174 -0.96 5.79 -12.64
CA GLN A 174 -0.95 5.02 -13.88
C GLN A 174 0.04 3.84 -13.82
N ILE A 175 1.24 4.06 -13.28
CA ILE A 175 2.23 2.99 -13.11
C ILE A 175 1.68 1.92 -12.16
N ARG A 176 1.10 2.32 -11.02
CA ARG A 176 0.47 1.40 -10.06
C ARG A 176 -0.65 0.57 -10.71
N GLU A 177 -1.50 1.19 -11.52
CA GLU A 177 -2.60 0.50 -12.21
C GLU A 177 -2.11 -0.46 -13.31
N GLN A 178 -1.01 -0.12 -13.96
CA GLN A 178 -0.39 -0.97 -14.98
C GLN A 178 0.27 -2.22 -14.38
N PHE A 179 0.78 -2.13 -13.14
CA PHE A 179 1.49 -3.19 -12.44
C PHE A 179 0.85 -3.49 -11.07
N PRO A 180 -0.36 -4.06 -11.04
CA PRO A 180 -1.14 -4.23 -9.81
C PRO A 180 -0.51 -5.20 -8.79
N ASP A 181 0.43 -6.05 -9.22
CA ASP A 181 1.16 -6.99 -8.36
C ASP A 181 2.40 -6.36 -7.70
N ILE A 182 2.72 -5.11 -8.07
CA ILE A 182 3.85 -4.35 -7.53
C ILE A 182 3.33 -3.21 -6.66
N ASP A 183 3.85 -3.13 -5.46
CA ASP A 183 3.57 -2.02 -4.53
C ASP A 183 4.34 -0.78 -4.96
N VAL A 184 3.70 0.10 -5.71
CA VAL A 184 4.29 1.36 -6.18
C VAL A 184 4.11 2.42 -5.10
N VAL A 185 5.22 2.89 -4.54
CA VAL A 185 5.25 3.81 -3.41
C VAL A 185 5.85 5.13 -3.82
N TRP A 186 5.19 6.23 -3.43
CA TRP A 186 5.71 7.59 -3.62
C TRP A 186 5.26 8.50 -2.48
N ARG A 187 5.68 9.75 -2.50
CA ARG A 187 5.33 10.75 -1.51
C ARG A 187 4.28 11.71 -2.04
N ILE A 188 3.25 11.94 -1.24
CA ILE A 188 2.22 12.93 -1.49
C ILE A 188 2.49 14.15 -0.61
N TRP A 189 2.44 15.30 -1.24
CA TRP A 189 2.57 16.60 -0.60
C TRP A 189 1.22 17.26 -0.49
N PHE A 190 0.85 17.70 0.72
CA PHE A 190 -0.38 18.43 0.99
C PHE A 190 -0.20 19.40 2.15
N GLY A 191 -1.10 20.41 2.24
CA GLY A 191 -0.88 21.54 3.12
C GLY A 191 0.35 22.35 2.72
N THR A 192 0.84 23.18 3.63
CA THR A 192 1.97 24.05 3.33
C THR A 192 3.31 23.30 3.37
N TYR A 193 3.45 22.36 4.30
CA TYR A 193 4.75 21.70 4.56
C TYR A 193 4.58 20.25 5.05
N TYR A 194 3.54 19.56 4.63
CA TYR A 194 3.26 18.22 5.11
C TYR A 194 3.26 17.21 3.97
N SER A 195 3.80 16.04 4.24
CA SER A 195 3.82 14.95 3.26
C SER A 195 3.67 13.61 3.92
N VAL A 196 3.15 12.65 3.17
CA VAL A 196 3.08 11.24 3.58
C VAL A 196 3.48 10.35 2.42
N ARG A 197 4.04 9.20 2.71
CA ARG A 197 4.22 8.13 1.74
C ARG A 197 2.89 7.43 1.48
N THR A 198 2.67 6.98 0.26
CA THR A 198 1.42 6.30 -0.13
C THR A 198 1.22 4.93 0.53
N ASP A 199 2.28 4.33 1.07
CA ASP A 199 2.24 3.07 1.81
C ASP A 199 2.04 3.26 3.32
N THR A 200 1.78 4.49 3.77
CA THR A 200 1.52 4.76 5.18
C THR A 200 0.21 4.12 5.65
N GLU A 201 0.22 3.58 6.85
CA GLU A 201 -0.99 3.12 7.53
C GLU A 201 -1.61 4.22 8.41
N ARG A 202 -0.89 5.33 8.61
CA ARG A 202 -1.25 6.39 9.54
C ARG A 202 -1.07 7.76 8.93
N ILE A 203 -2.11 8.58 8.99
CA ILE A 203 -2.11 9.98 8.53
C ILE A 203 -2.56 10.88 9.67
N LEU A 204 -1.65 11.70 10.18
CA LEU A 204 -1.86 12.59 11.31
C LEU A 204 -1.71 14.02 10.82
N ALA A 205 -2.79 14.56 10.30
CA ALA A 205 -2.82 15.84 9.62
C ALA A 205 -3.90 16.77 10.20
N SER A 206 -4.13 16.70 11.50
CA SER A 206 -4.93 17.70 12.21
C SER A 206 -4.27 19.08 12.11
N ARG A 207 -5.05 20.15 12.18
CA ARG A 207 -4.55 21.52 12.03
C ARG A 207 -3.31 21.86 12.88
N PRO A 208 -3.23 21.49 14.16
CA PRO A 208 -2.03 21.70 14.94
C PRO A 208 -0.80 21.00 14.35
N SER A 209 -1.00 19.82 13.75
CA SER A 209 0.09 18.99 13.22
C SER A 209 0.67 19.51 11.92
N VAL A 210 -0.17 20.04 11.02
CA VAL A 210 0.28 20.48 9.69
C VAL A 210 0.72 21.95 9.64
N GLY A 211 0.57 22.69 10.74
CA GLY A 211 0.98 24.10 10.82
C GLY A 211 0.17 25.05 9.95
N GLY A 212 -1.04 24.64 9.52
CA GLY A 212 -1.91 25.43 8.65
C GLY A 212 -3.30 24.81 8.52
N ILE A 213 -4.10 25.35 7.61
CA ILE A 213 -5.43 24.86 7.28
C ILE A 213 -5.32 24.01 6.02
N LEU A 214 -5.93 22.83 6.03
CA LEU A 214 -6.09 21.97 4.86
C LEU A 214 -7.46 22.23 4.20
N TYR A 215 -7.46 22.19 2.88
CA TYR A 215 -8.65 22.33 2.04
C TYR A 215 -8.94 21.02 1.29
N ASP A 216 -10.13 20.90 0.72
CA ASP A 216 -10.55 19.70 -0.03
C ASP A 216 -9.56 19.28 -1.12
N GLU A 217 -9.02 20.25 -1.86
CA GLU A 217 -8.05 19.96 -2.95
C GLU A 217 -6.77 19.31 -2.47
N GLU A 218 -6.38 19.58 -1.22
CA GLU A 218 -5.17 19.04 -0.61
C GLU A 218 -5.43 17.65 -0.06
N VAL A 219 -6.54 17.46 0.68
CA VAL A 219 -6.88 16.17 1.26
C VAL A 219 -7.34 15.16 0.21
N ASP A 220 -7.85 15.58 -0.95
CA ASP A 220 -8.20 14.68 -2.06
C ASP A 220 -7.02 13.86 -2.56
N LYS A 221 -5.79 14.37 -2.42
CA LYS A 221 -4.56 13.64 -2.77
C LYS A 221 -4.36 12.40 -1.88
N LEU A 222 -4.97 12.35 -0.69
CA LEU A 222 -4.89 11.18 0.20
C LEU A 222 -5.52 9.93 -0.41
N LYS A 223 -6.33 10.04 -1.46
CA LYS A 223 -6.87 8.90 -2.21
C LYS A 223 -5.80 7.91 -2.70
N TYR A 224 -4.56 8.34 -2.81
CA TYR A 224 -3.43 7.47 -3.17
C TYR A 224 -2.86 6.66 -2.00
N CYS A 225 -3.23 6.98 -0.75
CA CYS A 225 -2.81 6.27 0.46
C CYS A 225 -3.74 5.10 0.78
N THR A 226 -3.83 4.13 -0.12
CA THR A 226 -4.80 3.04 -0.06
C THR A 226 -4.61 2.07 1.11
N LYS A 227 -3.48 2.15 1.81
CA LYS A 227 -3.14 1.32 2.99
C LYS A 227 -3.45 2.01 4.33
N ALA A 228 -4.00 3.23 4.29
CA ALA A 228 -4.28 3.97 5.51
C ALA A 228 -5.35 3.25 6.35
N LYS A 229 -5.03 3.08 7.63
CA LYS A 229 -5.90 2.52 8.67
C LYS A 229 -6.33 3.56 9.69
N TYR A 230 -5.48 4.53 9.94
CA TYR A 230 -5.71 5.61 10.88
C TYR A 230 -5.56 6.97 10.19
N ILE A 231 -6.60 7.80 10.28
CA ILE A 231 -6.58 9.17 9.75
C ILE A 231 -7.13 10.15 10.79
N ASP A 232 -6.33 11.15 11.14
CA ASP A 232 -6.75 12.31 11.90
C ASP A 232 -6.60 13.58 11.06
N LEU A 233 -7.74 14.15 10.66
CA LEU A 233 -7.88 15.43 9.96
C LEU A 233 -8.70 16.42 10.79
N GLY A 234 -8.81 16.20 12.10
CA GLY A 234 -9.57 17.06 12.99
C GLY A 234 -9.09 18.50 13.01
N HIS A 235 -9.96 19.43 13.37
CA HIS A 235 -9.66 20.84 13.60
C HIS A 235 -9.14 21.64 12.37
N ASN A 236 -9.32 21.14 11.15
CA ASN A 236 -8.90 21.88 9.95
C ASN A 236 -9.86 23.01 9.57
N GLU A 237 -11.15 22.89 9.93
CA GLU A 237 -12.18 23.92 9.74
C GLU A 237 -12.56 24.23 8.27
N MET A 238 -11.91 23.61 7.28
CA MET A 238 -12.10 23.89 5.85
C MET A 238 -12.22 22.63 4.98
N ILE A 239 -12.43 21.47 5.58
CA ILE A 239 -12.67 20.22 4.86
C ILE A 239 -14.18 19.98 4.78
N TYR A 240 -14.71 20.03 3.56
CA TYR A 240 -16.14 19.82 3.24
C TYR A 240 -16.38 18.43 2.64
N SER A 241 -15.35 17.80 2.06
CA SER A 241 -15.46 16.53 1.35
C SER A 241 -14.44 15.51 1.84
N ILE A 242 -14.89 14.27 1.96
CA ILE A 242 -14.08 13.11 2.34
C ILE A 242 -14.09 12.03 1.25
N GLY A 243 -14.27 12.39 -0.01
CA GLY A 243 -14.33 11.44 -1.14
C GLY A 243 -13.12 10.52 -1.22
N PHE A 244 -11.95 10.95 -0.78
CA PHE A 244 -10.71 10.19 -0.79
C PHE A 244 -10.76 8.89 0.04
N VAL A 245 -11.61 8.80 1.07
CA VAL A 245 -11.70 7.59 1.92
C VAL A 245 -12.24 6.38 1.17
N GLN A 246 -12.91 6.58 0.03
CA GLN A 246 -13.42 5.48 -0.80
C GLN A 246 -12.32 4.55 -1.34
N SER A 247 -11.08 5.04 -1.40
CA SER A 247 -9.91 4.24 -1.80
C SER A 247 -9.20 3.55 -0.63
N MET A 248 -9.78 3.60 0.59
CA MET A 248 -9.17 3.11 1.83
C MET A 248 -10.01 1.99 2.48
N PRO A 249 -10.03 0.77 1.90
CA PRO A 249 -10.89 -0.31 2.39
C PRO A 249 -10.49 -0.82 3.78
N ASP A 250 -9.27 -0.50 4.22
CA ASP A 250 -8.72 -0.94 5.50
C ASP A 250 -8.79 0.13 6.60
N LEU A 251 -9.53 1.22 6.36
CA LEU A 251 -9.66 2.30 7.34
C LEU A 251 -10.39 1.81 8.61
N GLU A 252 -9.72 1.90 9.75
CA GLU A 252 -10.19 1.48 11.08
C GLU A 252 -10.54 2.67 11.98
N VAL A 253 -9.78 3.77 11.87
CA VAL A 253 -9.97 4.98 12.68
C VAL A 253 -10.04 6.20 11.81
N PHE A 254 -11.12 6.98 11.95
CA PHE A 254 -11.26 8.24 11.25
C PHE A 254 -11.70 9.37 12.18
N ILE A 255 -10.87 10.41 12.26
CA ILE A 255 -11.12 11.63 13.02
C ILE A 255 -11.22 12.79 12.05
N ILE A 256 -12.43 13.34 11.89
CA ILE A 256 -12.73 14.47 10.97
C ILE A 256 -13.48 15.59 11.69
N ALA A 257 -13.51 15.53 13.01
CA ALA A 257 -14.20 16.48 13.84
C ALA A 257 -13.76 17.93 13.59
N MET A 258 -14.66 18.90 13.88
CA MET A 258 -14.42 20.33 13.70
C MET A 258 -14.07 20.72 12.24
N ASN A 259 -14.74 20.08 11.31
CA ASN A 259 -14.73 20.43 9.88
C ASN A 259 -16.16 20.65 9.39
N PRO A 260 -16.41 21.49 8.38
CA PRO A 260 -17.75 21.78 7.87
C PRO A 260 -18.34 20.64 7.00
N LEU A 261 -17.91 19.41 7.22
CA LEU A 261 -18.39 18.21 6.54
C LEU A 261 -19.89 18.00 6.77
N SER A 262 -20.64 17.63 5.73
CA SER A 262 -22.07 17.31 5.81
C SER A 262 -22.43 15.95 5.20
N ASP A 263 -21.64 15.45 4.26
CA ASP A 263 -21.88 14.19 3.54
C ASP A 263 -20.97 13.08 4.04
N LEU A 264 -21.55 12.03 4.62
CA LEU A 264 -20.85 10.82 5.07
C LEU A 264 -20.91 9.68 4.06
N SER A 265 -21.55 9.85 2.89
CA SER A 265 -21.72 8.78 1.91
C SER A 265 -20.41 8.08 1.50
N PRO A 266 -19.24 8.76 1.42
CA PRO A 266 -17.99 8.09 1.13
C PRO A 266 -17.56 7.04 2.16
N LEU A 267 -18.01 7.16 3.42
CA LEU A 267 -17.67 6.19 4.48
C LEU A 267 -18.35 4.84 4.31
N ALA A 268 -19.41 4.74 3.50
CA ALA A 268 -20.13 3.48 3.30
C ALA A 268 -19.24 2.32 2.79
N SER A 269 -18.12 2.63 2.14
CA SER A 269 -17.12 1.63 1.70
C SER A 269 -16.13 1.20 2.79
N CYS A 270 -16.03 1.97 3.89
CA CYS A 270 -15.04 1.74 4.95
C CYS A 270 -15.56 0.71 5.98
N THR A 271 -15.83 -0.51 5.55
CA THR A 271 -16.50 -1.53 6.39
C THR A 271 -15.68 -2.03 7.57
N LYS A 272 -14.38 -1.71 7.63
CA LYS A 272 -13.50 -2.02 8.77
C LYS A 272 -13.47 -0.91 9.82
N LEU A 273 -14.20 0.19 9.60
CA LEU A 273 -14.20 1.32 10.52
C LEU A 273 -14.74 0.93 11.89
N GLU A 274 -13.95 1.17 12.93
CA GLU A 274 -14.26 0.86 14.32
C GLU A 274 -14.38 2.11 15.19
N TYR A 275 -13.73 3.20 14.79
CA TYR A 275 -13.65 4.43 15.56
C TYR A 275 -13.90 5.65 14.67
N LEU A 276 -14.92 6.45 15.00
CA LEU A 276 -15.31 7.63 14.21
C LEU A 276 -15.59 8.85 15.08
N GLU A 277 -14.93 9.97 14.80
CA GLU A 277 -15.23 11.27 15.39
C GLU A 277 -15.69 12.25 14.33
N ILE A 278 -16.96 12.67 14.40
CA ILE A 278 -17.57 13.68 13.53
C ILE A 278 -18.20 14.83 14.32
N PHE A 279 -17.78 15.02 15.58
CA PHE A 279 -18.33 16.09 16.40
C PHE A 279 -18.03 17.47 15.80
N THR A 280 -18.94 18.42 16.04
CA THR A 280 -18.83 19.80 15.52
C THR A 280 -18.63 19.83 14.00
N THR A 281 -19.46 19.07 13.28
CA THR A 281 -19.56 19.09 11.81
C THR A 281 -20.96 19.57 11.41
N ASN A 282 -21.26 19.60 10.10
CA ASN A 282 -22.58 19.93 9.57
C ASN A 282 -23.42 18.69 9.21
N VAL A 283 -23.08 17.53 9.72
CA VAL A 283 -23.77 16.26 9.44
C VAL A 283 -25.19 16.29 10.01
N THR A 284 -26.16 15.88 9.20
CA THR A 284 -27.59 15.75 9.57
C THR A 284 -28.16 14.38 9.22
N ASP A 285 -27.43 13.57 8.44
CA ASP A 285 -27.84 12.22 8.00
C ASP A 285 -26.76 11.20 8.35
N LEU A 286 -27.13 10.21 9.16
CA LEU A 286 -26.26 9.11 9.56
C LEU A 286 -26.51 7.83 8.77
N SER A 287 -27.40 7.86 7.74
CA SER A 287 -27.71 6.68 6.94
C SER A 287 -26.50 5.97 6.34
N PRO A 288 -25.42 6.67 5.91
CA PRO A 288 -24.22 6.02 5.40
C PRO A 288 -23.48 5.13 6.43
N LEU A 289 -23.75 5.34 7.73
CA LEU A 289 -23.11 4.55 8.79
C LEU A 289 -23.84 3.23 9.09
N SER A 290 -25.07 3.04 8.59
CA SER A 290 -25.96 1.93 8.97
C SER A 290 -25.38 0.53 8.70
N GLU A 291 -24.50 0.40 7.71
CA GLU A 291 -23.85 -0.87 7.33
C GLU A 291 -22.46 -1.05 7.96
N LEU A 292 -21.97 -0.06 8.72
CA LEU A 292 -20.63 -0.12 9.36
C LEU A 292 -20.70 -0.90 10.67
N THR A 293 -21.05 -2.17 10.61
CA THR A 293 -21.32 -3.02 11.78
C THR A 293 -20.09 -3.31 12.65
N ASN A 294 -18.89 -2.97 12.17
CA ASN A 294 -17.66 -3.03 12.96
C ASN A 294 -17.46 -1.80 13.86
N LEU A 295 -18.29 -0.75 13.71
CA LEU A 295 -18.13 0.48 14.47
C LEU A 295 -18.39 0.23 15.96
N ARG A 296 -17.41 0.57 16.79
CA ARG A 296 -17.39 0.41 18.25
C ARG A 296 -17.52 1.75 18.98
N HIS A 297 -16.89 2.78 18.45
CA HIS A 297 -16.82 4.10 19.08
C HIS A 297 -17.27 5.17 18.10
N LEU A 298 -18.29 5.94 18.47
CA LEU A 298 -18.85 7.01 17.64
C LEU A 298 -19.08 8.26 18.48
N ASN A 299 -18.46 9.38 18.04
CA ASN A 299 -18.72 10.70 18.63
C ASN A 299 -19.49 11.58 17.63
N ILE A 300 -20.75 11.83 17.96
CA ILE A 300 -21.69 12.71 17.23
C ILE A 300 -22.10 13.93 18.06
N SER A 301 -21.29 14.30 19.04
CA SER A 301 -21.63 15.43 19.89
C SER A 301 -21.52 16.76 19.15
N ASN A 302 -22.22 17.78 19.66
CA ASN A 302 -22.25 19.12 19.08
C ASN A 302 -22.65 19.16 17.60
N LEU A 303 -23.69 18.40 17.23
CA LEU A 303 -24.33 18.41 15.91
C LEU A 303 -25.75 19.01 16.04
N PRO A 304 -25.90 20.34 16.06
CA PRO A 304 -27.15 20.99 16.45
C PRO A 304 -28.32 20.73 15.48
N ASN A 305 -28.04 20.30 14.28
CA ASN A 305 -29.03 20.00 13.25
C ASN A 305 -29.30 18.50 13.08
N LEU A 306 -28.61 17.64 13.81
CA LEU A 306 -28.86 16.19 13.82
C LEU A 306 -29.97 15.88 14.81
N THR A 307 -31.12 15.40 14.33
CA THR A 307 -32.32 15.12 15.13
C THR A 307 -32.73 13.65 15.15
N ASP A 308 -31.99 12.80 14.44
CA ASP A 308 -32.35 11.42 14.21
C ASP A 308 -31.13 10.50 14.25
N ILE A 309 -31.22 9.40 15.02
CA ILE A 309 -30.20 8.35 15.11
C ILE A 309 -30.77 6.97 14.70
N TYR A 310 -31.92 6.89 14.02
CA TYR A 310 -32.47 5.61 13.54
C TYR A 310 -31.47 4.80 12.70
N PRO A 311 -30.62 5.40 11.85
CA PRO A 311 -29.60 4.64 11.10
C PRO A 311 -28.61 3.88 11.97
N LEU A 312 -28.38 4.31 13.21
CA LEU A 312 -27.46 3.64 14.15
C LEU A 312 -28.07 2.39 14.80
N TYR A 313 -29.36 2.12 14.60
CA TYR A 313 -30.03 0.99 15.25
C TYR A 313 -29.55 -0.38 14.78
N SER A 314 -28.88 -0.46 13.63
CA SER A 314 -28.20 -1.66 13.14
C SER A 314 -26.84 -1.91 13.82
N LEU A 315 -26.24 -0.90 14.45
CA LEU A 315 -24.92 -0.95 15.05
C LEU A 315 -24.98 -1.49 16.48
N THR A 316 -25.36 -2.75 16.63
CA THR A 316 -25.58 -3.41 17.93
C THR A 316 -24.30 -3.66 18.72
N GLU A 317 -23.17 -3.57 18.05
CA GLU A 317 -21.85 -3.80 18.61
C GLU A 317 -21.15 -2.51 19.07
N LEU A 318 -21.87 -1.36 19.05
CA LEU A 318 -21.33 -0.12 19.60
C LEU A 318 -21.03 -0.31 21.10
N GLU A 319 -19.84 0.11 21.50
CA GLU A 319 -19.36 0.11 22.89
C GLU A 319 -19.51 1.49 23.51
N ARG A 320 -19.37 2.54 22.69
CA ARG A 320 -19.48 3.92 23.15
C ARG A 320 -20.09 4.84 22.10
N LEU A 321 -21.15 5.57 22.51
CA LEU A 321 -21.81 6.58 21.70
C LEU A 321 -21.85 7.90 22.47
N TRP A 322 -21.18 8.91 21.96
CA TRP A 322 -21.21 10.24 22.54
C TRP A 322 -22.13 11.18 21.75
N ILE A 323 -23.26 11.53 22.32
CA ILE A 323 -24.26 12.44 21.76
C ILE A 323 -24.07 13.87 22.30
N GLY A 324 -23.81 14.00 23.61
CA GLY A 324 -23.69 15.29 24.30
C GLY A 324 -25.00 16.08 24.36
N THR A 325 -24.98 17.26 24.96
CA THR A 325 -26.19 18.08 25.15
C THR A 325 -26.56 18.96 23.97
N LEU A 326 -25.63 19.20 23.05
CA LEU A 326 -25.80 20.08 21.89
C LEU A 326 -26.29 19.35 20.62
N THR A 327 -26.51 18.03 20.70
CA THR A 327 -27.09 17.22 19.64
C THR A 327 -28.51 16.83 20.07
N PRO A 328 -29.57 17.39 19.46
CA PRO A 328 -30.94 17.33 19.98
C PRO A 328 -31.64 16.00 19.63
N ILE A 329 -31.09 14.87 20.07
CA ILE A 329 -31.69 13.54 19.85
C ILE A 329 -32.82 13.31 20.87
N PRO A 330 -34.02 12.89 20.42
CA PRO A 330 -35.14 12.56 21.30
C PRO A 330 -34.80 11.45 22.30
N ALA A 331 -35.21 11.60 23.54
CA ALA A 331 -34.88 10.62 24.60
C ALA A 331 -35.40 9.21 24.31
N GLU A 332 -36.50 9.07 23.60
CA GLU A 332 -37.03 7.79 23.15
C GLU A 332 -36.14 7.08 22.13
N GLN A 333 -35.46 7.83 21.27
CA GLN A 333 -34.47 7.25 20.33
C GLN A 333 -33.22 6.76 21.07
N VAL A 334 -32.74 7.53 22.05
CA VAL A 334 -31.61 7.13 22.92
C VAL A 334 -31.98 5.87 23.71
N ALA A 335 -33.20 5.81 24.27
CA ALA A 335 -33.66 4.65 25.03
C ALA A 335 -33.81 3.40 24.14
N GLU A 336 -34.25 3.56 22.89
CA GLU A 336 -34.31 2.44 21.92
C GLU A 336 -32.91 1.98 21.50
N MET A 337 -31.97 2.92 21.26
CA MET A 337 -30.58 2.58 20.96
C MET A 337 -29.94 1.78 22.10
N GLN A 338 -30.18 2.18 23.36
CA GLN A 338 -29.67 1.46 24.54
C GLN A 338 -30.20 0.02 24.64
N LYS A 339 -31.45 -0.22 24.20
CA LYS A 339 -31.98 -1.59 24.15
C LYS A 339 -31.31 -2.46 23.09
N ARG A 340 -30.98 -1.85 21.93
CA ARG A 340 -30.37 -2.54 20.80
C ARG A 340 -28.89 -2.83 21.02
N ALA A 341 -28.18 -1.91 21.66
CA ALA A 341 -26.79 -2.03 22.07
C ALA A 341 -26.68 -1.96 23.61
N PRO A 342 -27.05 -3.02 24.35
CA PRO A 342 -27.16 -3.00 25.82
C PRO A 342 -25.83 -2.76 26.51
N ASN A 343 -24.72 -3.09 25.86
CA ASN A 343 -23.37 -2.90 26.41
C ASN A 343 -22.77 -1.53 26.03
N CYS A 344 -23.48 -0.73 25.22
CA CYS A 344 -22.99 0.59 24.79
C CYS A 344 -23.12 1.61 25.93
N THR A 345 -22.06 2.32 26.21
CA THR A 345 -22.10 3.51 27.06
C THR A 345 -22.56 4.71 26.22
N ILE A 346 -23.78 5.18 26.45
CA ILE A 346 -24.34 6.35 25.73
C ILE A 346 -24.25 7.59 26.64
N SER A 347 -23.48 8.60 26.20
CA SER A 347 -23.30 9.86 26.92
C SER A 347 -24.12 10.97 26.30
N THR A 348 -25.10 11.53 27.06
CA THR A 348 -25.97 12.61 26.63
C THR A 348 -25.85 13.88 27.45
N SER A 349 -25.07 13.85 28.53
CA SER A 349 -25.05 14.89 29.56
C SER A 349 -23.91 15.91 29.46
N SER A 350 -22.94 15.69 28.59
CA SER A 350 -21.81 16.61 28.40
C SER A 350 -22.01 17.50 27.18
N SER A 351 -21.77 18.79 27.33
CA SER A 351 -21.67 19.74 26.21
C SER A 351 -20.25 19.80 25.63
N GLU A 352 -19.29 19.21 26.32
CA GLU A 352 -17.91 19.18 25.87
C GLU A 352 -17.74 18.08 24.82
N ALA A 353 -17.80 18.49 23.58
CA ALA A 353 -17.54 17.62 22.44
C ALA A 353 -16.05 17.45 22.21
N GLN A 354 -15.27 18.36 22.75
CA GLN A 354 -13.85 18.50 22.48
C GLN A 354 -13.03 17.92 23.62
N GLY A 355 -11.81 17.62 23.26
CA GLY A 355 -10.84 17.12 24.19
C GLY A 355 -11.00 15.64 24.48
N ASP A 356 -10.23 15.24 25.42
CA ASP A 356 -9.96 13.83 25.65
C ASP A 356 -11.03 13.14 26.49
N ALA A 357 -11.98 13.90 27.07
CA ALA A 357 -12.95 13.37 28.05
C ALA A 357 -13.73 12.15 27.54
N TRP A 358 -14.06 12.07 26.24
CA TRP A 358 -14.76 10.91 25.70
C TRP A 358 -13.82 9.75 25.32
N ARG A 359 -12.51 10.01 25.15
CA ARG A 359 -11.47 9.01 24.87
C ARG A 359 -10.96 8.35 26.14
N TYR A 360 -11.12 9.02 27.32
CA TYR A 360 -10.71 8.46 28.60
C TYR A 360 -11.85 7.73 29.28
N THR A 361 -11.52 6.69 30.04
CA THR A 361 -12.44 6.08 30.99
C THR A 361 -12.40 6.79 32.35
N TRP A 362 -11.21 7.21 32.75
CA TRP A 362 -11.02 7.98 34.01
C TRP A 362 -9.59 8.56 34.07
N TYR A 363 -9.42 9.55 34.90
CA TYR A 363 -8.13 10.16 35.24
C TYR A 363 -7.70 9.73 36.63
N ASP A 364 -6.47 9.19 36.78
CA ASP A 364 -5.86 8.85 38.05
C ASP A 364 -5.05 10.05 38.57
N GLU A 365 -5.61 10.78 39.53
CA GLU A 365 -4.99 11.95 40.14
C GLU A 365 -3.68 11.61 40.87
N ASN A 366 -3.52 10.37 41.39
CA ASN A 366 -2.33 9.98 42.14
C ASN A 366 -1.11 9.77 41.22
N ASN A 367 -1.34 9.32 40.00
CA ASN A 367 -0.30 9.03 39.02
C ASN A 367 -0.23 10.05 37.87
N ALA A 368 -1.10 11.06 37.89
CA ALA A 368 -1.28 12.03 36.83
C ALA A 368 -1.44 11.35 35.44
N THR A 369 -2.22 10.26 35.38
CA THR A 369 -2.34 9.39 34.23
C THR A 369 -3.79 9.28 33.81
N TYR A 370 -4.04 9.38 32.48
CA TYR A 370 -5.32 9.11 31.88
C TYR A 370 -5.43 7.63 31.50
N HIS A 371 -6.56 7.03 31.81
CA HIS A 371 -6.91 5.69 31.33
C HIS A 371 -7.82 5.82 30.10
N TRP A 372 -7.29 5.42 28.99
CA TRP A 372 -7.97 5.49 27.69
C TRP A 372 -9.12 4.48 27.58
N VAL A 373 -10.05 4.76 26.71
CA VAL A 373 -10.96 3.74 26.21
C VAL A 373 -10.12 2.63 25.58
N GLU A 374 -10.33 1.39 26.00
CA GLU A 374 -9.48 0.23 25.68
C GLU A 374 -9.19 0.12 24.16
N ARG A 375 -10.24 0.28 23.33
CA ARG A 375 -10.07 0.19 21.87
C ARG A 375 -9.19 1.31 21.31
N HIS A 376 -9.33 2.52 21.81
CA HIS A 376 -8.47 3.63 21.38
C HIS A 376 -7.03 3.42 21.81
N GLU A 377 -6.78 2.86 22.99
CA GLU A 377 -5.44 2.54 23.47
C GLU A 377 -4.78 1.46 22.62
N LEU A 378 -5.51 0.39 22.27
CA LEU A 378 -5.03 -0.66 21.37
C LEU A 378 -4.67 -0.11 19.99
N LEU A 379 -5.50 0.75 19.40
CA LEU A 379 -5.22 1.39 18.13
C LEU A 379 -3.99 2.29 18.20
N ARG A 380 -3.82 3.02 19.30
CA ARG A 380 -2.63 3.84 19.52
C ARG A 380 -1.35 2.99 19.57
N GLU A 381 -1.38 1.86 20.25
CA GLU A 381 -0.26 0.93 20.35
C GLU A 381 0.06 0.30 18.99
N GLN A 382 -0.96 -0.23 18.31
CA GLN A 382 -0.80 -0.88 17.00
C GLN A 382 -0.25 0.05 15.93
N LEU A 383 -0.74 1.28 15.90
CA LEU A 383 -0.36 2.28 14.89
C LEU A 383 0.75 3.21 15.37
N GLY A 384 1.21 3.07 16.62
CA GLY A 384 2.23 3.93 17.20
C GLY A 384 1.77 5.39 17.37
N TYR A 385 0.47 5.64 17.48
CA TYR A 385 -0.09 6.98 17.61
C TYR A 385 -0.15 7.41 19.08
N ASN A 386 0.33 8.59 19.38
CA ASN A 386 0.18 9.21 20.70
C ASN A 386 -0.52 10.57 20.56
N TYR A 387 -1.80 10.62 20.91
CA TYR A 387 -2.62 11.81 20.78
C TYR A 387 -2.15 13.00 21.63
N GLN A 388 -1.52 12.75 22.77
CA GLN A 388 -1.04 13.81 23.65
C GLN A 388 0.24 14.48 23.18
N GLU A 389 0.94 13.83 22.25
CA GLU A 389 2.26 14.28 21.82
C GLU A 389 2.22 14.67 20.34
N TYR A 390 1.53 15.76 20.04
CA TYR A 390 1.47 16.34 18.69
C TYR A 390 2.85 16.59 18.07
N SER A 391 3.88 16.77 18.89
CA SER A 391 5.26 16.94 18.44
C SER A 391 5.89 15.67 17.85
N PHE A 392 5.37 14.49 18.13
CA PHE A 392 5.92 13.22 17.66
C PHE A 392 5.47 12.80 16.26
N TYR A 393 4.52 13.48 15.66
CA TYR A 393 4.09 13.19 14.28
C TYR A 393 5.22 13.27 13.26
N TRP A 394 6.21 14.07 13.55
CA TRP A 394 7.37 14.24 12.70
C TRP A 394 8.39 13.11 12.79
N LEU A 395 8.29 12.27 13.78
CA LEU A 395 9.21 11.16 13.99
C LEU A 395 8.81 9.90 13.21
N ASP A 396 7.61 9.88 12.63
CA ASP A 396 7.24 8.81 11.71
C ASP A 396 7.91 9.06 10.34
N PRO A 397 8.82 8.16 9.90
CA PRO A 397 9.49 8.31 8.62
C PRO A 397 8.55 8.35 7.42
N LYS A 398 7.32 7.83 7.59
CA LYS A 398 6.27 7.89 6.56
C LYS A 398 5.45 9.18 6.58
N CYS A 399 5.56 9.97 7.64
CA CYS A 399 4.90 11.25 7.84
C CYS A 399 5.93 12.34 8.09
N GLU A 400 6.94 12.44 7.24
CA GLU A 400 7.97 13.48 7.35
C GLU A 400 7.42 14.83 6.92
N ARG A 401 7.89 15.87 7.61
CA ARG A 401 7.79 17.22 7.10
C ARG A 401 8.94 17.47 6.13
N PRO A 402 8.68 17.98 4.94
CA PRO A 402 9.77 18.53 4.16
C PRO A 402 10.26 19.78 4.84
N ALA A 403 11.55 19.93 4.89
CA ALA A 403 12.16 21.24 5.06
C ALA A 403 13.06 21.47 3.84
N PRO A 404 12.54 22.00 2.74
CA PRO A 404 13.40 22.69 1.83
C PRO A 404 14.14 23.74 2.64
N ALA A 405 15.46 23.90 2.44
CA ALA A 405 16.28 24.80 3.22
C ALA A 405 15.72 26.24 3.27
N GLU A 406 14.97 26.64 2.24
CA GLU A 406 14.26 27.93 2.13
C GLU A 406 13.11 28.10 3.12
N TYR A 407 12.53 27.00 3.64
CA TYR A 407 11.43 27.03 4.60
C TYR A 407 11.83 26.64 6.02
N ALA A 408 13.07 26.17 6.19
CA ALA A 408 13.58 25.71 7.48
C ALA A 408 13.38 26.77 8.58
N GLY A 409 13.62 28.04 8.29
CA GLY A 409 13.42 29.13 9.24
C GLY A 409 11.96 29.48 9.54
N MET A 410 11.03 29.24 8.59
CA MET A 410 9.60 29.50 8.80
C MET A 410 8.91 28.39 9.59
N TYR A 411 9.37 27.17 9.43
CA TYR A 411 8.74 25.99 9.97
C TYR A 411 9.38 25.54 11.28
N TYR A 412 10.67 25.34 11.30
CA TYR A 412 11.39 24.91 12.50
C TYR A 412 11.52 25.99 13.57
N GLY A 413 11.49 27.25 13.20
CA GLY A 413 11.41 28.34 14.19
C GLY A 413 10.10 28.37 14.98
N LYS A 414 9.03 27.69 14.47
CA LYS A 414 7.78 27.50 15.22
C LYS A 414 7.75 26.18 15.98
N THR A 415 8.53 25.20 15.55
CA THR A 415 8.65 23.91 16.27
C THR A 415 9.60 24.00 17.46
N ASP A 416 10.64 24.82 17.35
CA ASP A 416 11.51 25.13 18.51
C ASP A 416 10.73 25.78 19.65
N SER A 417 9.62 26.47 19.34
CA SER A 417 8.71 27.01 20.35
C SER A 417 7.66 26.01 20.87
N ILE A 418 7.47 24.88 20.19
CA ILE A 418 6.58 23.79 20.66
C ILE A 418 7.36 22.83 21.56
N ASP A 419 8.64 22.62 21.28
CA ASP A 419 9.54 21.80 22.09
C ASP A 419 9.96 22.51 23.40
N ASP A 420 9.76 23.84 23.50
CA ASP A 420 10.05 24.66 24.68
C ASP A 420 8.82 24.91 25.57
N GLU A 421 7.64 24.40 25.26
CA GLU A 421 6.51 24.41 26.19
C GLU A 421 6.56 23.16 27.11
N PRO A 422 6.58 23.35 28.43
CA PRO A 422 6.77 22.29 29.43
C PRO A 422 5.58 21.32 29.53
#